data_0ddf699f51025e6f6e11a5c148ab28ee
#
_entry.id   0ddf699f51025e6f6e11a5c148ab28ee
#
_cell.length_a   1.000
_cell.length_b   1.000
_cell.length_c   1.000
_cell.angle_alpha   90.00
_cell.angle_beta   90.00
_cell.angle_gamma   90.00
#
_symmetry.space_group_name_H-M   'P 1'
#
loop_
_entity.id
_entity.type
_entity.pdbx_description
1 polymer ?
#
loop_
_entity_poly.entity_id
_entity_poly.type
_entity_poly.pdbx_seq_one_letter_code
_entity_poly.pdbx_strand_id
1 'polypeptide(L)'
;MDALKRVSAARTAMLLEDALSFFGTLSLRLKLKPDDSAATAWTDGASIGFNPQFIDGLTQPEVLGTVAHEVLHCSNAHPWRRDGRDPRRWNEACDYAINGVLLAAGFTLPEGCLHNPEWDGKAAEWVYDRLTPPPPEDSEGEPEDGDGSEDGSEDSDGSESGSEPEDGTEDGDGSGDADGDADADPVPGEVRDAPEDEGEPTEAEWKQATREAATIAAGSMEGDLERHVERATETRVDWRSVLRRFISETVTADYTWTRPNSRYVAAGMFLPSLHSEAMPPIVIAIDTSGSIDKVALAQFAAELDAVVSEAQPNRVHVISCDTAVRSCDTFEQGEPLDMTPKGGGGTDFRPVFDAVEDLDEPPCCVIYLTDLYGPFPEVEPEVPVLWACTSREVAPFGETVRLES
;
A
#
# COMPACT_ATOMS: atom_id res chain seq x y z
N MET A 1 -31.05 25.38 8.21
CA MET A 1 -30.33 25.03 9.47
C MET A 1 -28.86 25.28 9.11
N ASP A 2 -28.07 25.81 10.02
CA ASP A 2 -26.64 26.04 9.76
C ASP A 2 -25.93 24.73 9.39
N ALA A 3 -25.10 24.74 8.36
CA ALA A 3 -24.39 23.56 7.83
C ALA A 3 -23.68 22.76 8.93
N LEU A 4 -22.97 23.44 9.84
CA LEU A 4 -22.33 22.81 11.00
C LEU A 4 -23.34 22.04 11.89
N LYS A 5 -24.54 22.57 12.08
CA LYS A 5 -25.58 21.87 12.83
C LYS A 5 -26.11 20.66 12.08
N ARG A 6 -26.17 20.71 10.75
CA ARG A 6 -26.62 19.59 9.92
C ARG A 6 -25.64 18.44 10.01
N VAL A 7 -24.33 18.72 9.86
CA VAL A 7 -23.25 17.71 10.00
C VAL A 7 -23.21 17.15 11.42
N SER A 8 -23.36 18.01 12.46
CA SER A 8 -23.40 17.55 13.85
C SER A 8 -24.65 16.69 14.14
N ALA A 9 -25.79 17.00 13.53
CA ALA A 9 -27.01 16.20 13.65
C ALA A 9 -26.86 14.84 12.97
N ALA A 10 -26.18 14.76 11.81
CA ALA A 10 -25.87 13.50 11.14
C ALA A 10 -25.02 12.58 12.03
N ARG A 11 -23.96 13.11 12.65
CA ARG A 11 -23.13 12.36 13.63
C ARG A 11 -23.94 11.83 14.80
N THR A 12 -24.85 12.66 15.33
CA THR A 12 -25.73 12.25 16.43
C THR A 12 -26.71 11.17 15.99
N ALA A 13 -27.29 11.27 14.80
CA ALA A 13 -28.18 10.25 14.25
C ALA A 13 -27.48 8.90 14.11
N MET A 14 -26.24 8.87 13.61
CA MET A 14 -25.43 7.65 13.52
C MET A 14 -25.17 6.99 14.87
N LEU A 15 -25.04 7.76 15.96
CA LEU A 15 -24.84 7.20 17.30
C LEU A 15 -26.11 6.60 17.91
N LEU A 16 -27.28 7.07 17.48
CA LEU A 16 -28.58 6.63 18.00
C LEU A 16 -29.15 5.43 17.26
N GLU A 17 -28.57 5.09 16.12
CA GLU A 17 -28.97 3.96 15.29
C GLU A 17 -27.94 2.84 15.36
N ASP A 18 -28.32 1.69 15.87
CA ASP A 18 -27.40 0.56 16.11
C ASP A 18 -26.63 0.14 14.84
N ALA A 19 -27.30 0.11 13.68
CA ALA A 19 -26.70 -0.23 12.40
C ALA A 19 -25.63 0.77 11.93
N LEU A 20 -25.67 2.02 12.42
CA LEU A 20 -24.75 3.09 12.07
C LEU A 20 -23.75 3.44 13.18
N SER A 21 -23.80 2.71 14.31
CA SER A 21 -22.99 2.99 15.51
C SER A 21 -21.49 2.94 15.26
N PHE A 22 -21.03 2.12 14.30
CA PHE A 22 -19.65 2.09 13.80
C PHE A 22 -19.21 3.48 13.32
N PHE A 23 -19.94 4.06 12.37
CA PHE A 23 -19.67 5.40 11.82
C PHE A 23 -19.83 6.50 12.87
N GLY A 24 -20.88 6.39 13.69
CA GLY A 24 -21.14 7.34 14.77
C GLY A 24 -19.97 7.45 15.74
N THR A 25 -19.47 6.30 16.20
CA THR A 25 -18.34 6.22 17.15
C THR A 25 -17.09 6.84 16.56
N LEU A 26 -16.72 6.45 15.34
CA LEU A 26 -15.52 6.96 14.66
C LEU A 26 -15.63 8.45 14.32
N SER A 27 -16.81 8.91 13.89
CA SER A 27 -17.03 10.31 13.52
C SER A 27 -16.74 11.29 14.68
N LEU A 28 -16.92 10.87 15.93
CA LEU A 28 -16.64 11.71 17.10
C LEU A 28 -15.16 12.02 17.32
N ARG A 29 -14.27 11.24 16.71
CA ARG A 29 -12.82 11.49 16.76
C ARG A 29 -12.40 12.67 15.89
N LEU A 30 -13.20 13.02 14.90
CA LEU A 30 -12.89 14.04 13.91
C LEU A 30 -13.43 15.43 14.36
N LYS A 31 -12.60 16.44 14.24
CA LYS A 31 -12.98 17.85 14.46
C LYS A 31 -13.79 18.33 13.25
N LEU A 32 -14.92 19.02 13.46
CA LEU A 32 -15.70 19.61 12.36
C LEU A 32 -15.18 21.00 12.03
N LYS A 33 -14.82 21.23 10.76
CA LYS A 33 -14.26 22.48 10.26
C LYS A 33 -15.06 22.96 9.05
N PRO A 34 -15.89 24.03 9.16
CA PRO A 34 -16.38 24.72 7.98
C PRO A 34 -15.21 25.29 7.17
N ASP A 35 -15.19 25.04 5.87
CA ASP A 35 -14.11 25.44 4.95
C ASP A 35 -14.74 25.93 3.64
N ASP A 36 -14.82 27.26 3.48
CA ASP A 36 -15.41 27.89 2.29
C ASP A 36 -14.52 27.73 1.04
N SER A 37 -13.26 27.34 1.22
CA SER A 37 -12.31 27.10 0.11
C SER A 37 -12.43 25.69 -0.48
N ALA A 38 -13.01 24.74 0.25
CA ALA A 38 -13.24 23.40 -0.25
C ALA A 38 -14.39 23.39 -1.28
N ALA A 39 -14.30 22.53 -2.30
CA ALA A 39 -15.42 22.33 -3.21
C ALA A 39 -16.58 21.58 -2.55
N THR A 40 -16.27 20.53 -1.77
CA THR A 40 -17.24 19.63 -1.15
C THR A 40 -16.91 19.39 0.34
N ALA A 41 -16.54 18.16 0.71
CA ALA A 41 -16.02 17.80 2.02
C ALA A 41 -14.64 17.15 1.88
N TRP A 42 -13.87 17.12 2.96
CA TRP A 42 -12.56 16.49 3.01
C TRP A 42 -12.23 15.96 4.39
N THR A 43 -11.28 15.01 4.44
CA THR A 43 -10.67 14.57 5.70
C THR A 43 -9.15 14.47 5.60
N ASP A 44 -8.49 14.77 6.74
CA ASP A 44 -7.04 14.63 6.97
C ASP A 44 -6.72 13.62 8.09
N GLY A 45 -7.70 12.82 8.50
CA GLY A 45 -7.57 11.91 9.64
C GLY A 45 -7.77 12.55 11.01
N ALA A 46 -7.70 13.88 11.13
CA ALA A 46 -7.93 14.64 12.37
C ALA A 46 -9.24 15.44 12.33
N SER A 47 -9.69 15.79 11.13
CA SER A 47 -10.83 16.68 10.90
C SER A 47 -11.70 16.19 9.77
N ILE A 48 -12.98 16.58 9.80
CA ILE A 48 -13.86 16.65 8.63
C ILE A 48 -14.02 18.12 8.30
N GLY A 49 -13.44 18.54 7.18
CA GLY A 49 -13.70 19.84 6.59
C GLY A 49 -14.86 19.76 5.61
N PHE A 50 -15.60 20.84 5.44
CA PHE A 50 -16.74 20.86 4.51
C PHE A 50 -17.07 22.26 4.08
N ASN A 51 -17.45 22.42 2.81
CA ASN A 51 -18.03 23.65 2.31
C ASN A 51 -19.48 23.80 2.82
N PRO A 52 -19.81 24.90 3.54
CA PRO A 52 -21.16 25.13 4.03
C PRO A 52 -22.21 25.17 2.91
N GLN A 53 -21.89 25.73 1.75
CA GLN A 53 -22.83 25.82 0.62
C GLN A 53 -23.11 24.43 0.03
N PHE A 54 -22.11 23.58 -0.07
CA PHE A 54 -22.29 22.18 -0.48
C PHE A 54 -23.22 21.45 0.48
N ILE A 55 -22.95 21.51 1.78
CA ILE A 55 -23.79 20.86 2.81
C ILE A 55 -25.24 21.41 2.80
N ASP A 56 -25.43 22.70 2.58
CA ASP A 56 -26.75 23.28 2.52
C ASP A 56 -27.56 22.84 1.27
N GLY A 57 -26.90 22.48 0.19
CA GLY A 57 -27.51 21.92 -1.02
C GLY A 57 -27.96 20.46 -0.88
N LEU A 58 -27.40 19.69 0.07
CA LEU A 58 -27.67 18.26 0.24
C LEU A 58 -28.97 18.01 1.02
N THR A 59 -29.59 16.86 0.81
CA THR A 59 -30.62 16.32 1.72
C THR A 59 -29.97 15.80 3.01
N GLN A 60 -30.77 15.56 4.06
CA GLN A 60 -30.21 15.04 5.31
C GLN A 60 -29.61 13.62 5.20
N PRO A 61 -30.20 12.68 4.42
CA PRO A 61 -29.55 11.39 4.11
C PRO A 61 -28.21 11.52 3.39
N GLU A 62 -28.07 12.46 2.44
CA GLU A 62 -26.81 12.72 1.74
C GLU A 62 -25.73 13.31 2.67
N VAL A 63 -26.11 14.22 3.58
CA VAL A 63 -25.18 14.73 4.63
C VAL A 63 -24.68 13.57 5.50
N LEU A 64 -25.56 12.64 5.85
CA LEU A 64 -25.21 11.46 6.63
C LEU A 64 -24.25 10.56 5.84
N GLY A 65 -24.53 10.32 4.55
CA GLY A 65 -23.65 9.59 3.63
C GLY A 65 -22.29 10.25 3.47
N THR A 66 -22.24 11.58 3.33
CA THR A 66 -20.97 12.34 3.24
C THR A 66 -20.14 12.17 4.52
N VAL A 67 -20.74 12.27 5.71
CA VAL A 67 -20.00 12.05 6.97
C VAL A 67 -19.48 10.61 7.07
N ALA A 68 -20.28 9.61 6.66
CA ALA A 68 -19.86 8.22 6.64
C ALA A 68 -18.70 7.99 5.66
N HIS A 69 -18.70 8.66 4.52
CA HIS A 69 -17.64 8.63 3.53
C HIS A 69 -16.30 9.12 4.12
N GLU A 70 -16.28 10.30 4.74
CA GLU A 70 -15.06 10.82 5.39
C GLU A 70 -14.55 9.91 6.51
N VAL A 71 -15.45 9.27 7.26
CA VAL A 71 -15.08 8.28 8.27
C VAL A 71 -14.45 7.04 7.66
N LEU A 72 -14.95 6.55 6.52
CA LEU A 72 -14.33 5.39 5.84
C LEU A 72 -12.95 5.72 5.29
N HIS A 73 -12.69 6.92 4.79
CA HIS A 73 -11.32 7.31 4.44
C HIS A 73 -10.37 7.15 5.62
N CYS A 74 -10.76 7.63 6.79
CA CYS A 74 -9.94 7.50 8.00
C CYS A 74 -9.79 6.04 8.45
N SER A 75 -10.88 5.26 8.45
CA SER A 75 -10.84 3.84 8.88
C SER A 75 -10.01 2.97 7.95
N ASN A 76 -9.91 3.34 6.66
CA ASN A 76 -9.03 2.70 5.68
C ASN A 76 -7.62 3.29 5.65
N ALA A 77 -7.32 4.24 6.54
CA ALA A 77 -6.03 4.91 6.63
C ALA A 77 -5.59 5.63 5.33
N HIS A 78 -6.51 6.07 4.48
CA HIS A 78 -6.20 6.74 3.22
C HIS A 78 -5.33 8.00 3.39
N PRO A 79 -5.52 8.86 4.44
CA PRO A 79 -4.66 10.02 4.69
C PRO A 79 -3.17 9.71 4.92
N TRP A 80 -2.84 8.47 5.31
CA TRP A 80 -1.47 8.01 5.60
C TRP A 80 -0.84 7.16 4.50
N ARG A 81 -1.64 6.71 3.51
CA ARG A 81 -1.23 5.68 2.53
C ARG A 81 -0.95 6.22 1.14
N ARG A 82 -0.93 7.52 0.94
CA ARG A 82 -0.70 8.10 -0.40
C ARG A 82 0.70 7.79 -0.95
N ASP A 83 1.72 7.76 -0.11
CA ASP A 83 3.09 7.34 -0.46
C ASP A 83 3.65 7.98 -1.74
N GLY A 84 3.50 9.30 -1.88
CA GLY A 84 4.00 10.02 -3.04
C GLY A 84 3.21 9.82 -4.35
N ARG A 85 2.05 9.15 -4.31
CA ARG A 85 1.12 9.05 -5.45
C ARG A 85 0.51 10.42 -5.76
N ASP A 86 0.06 10.60 -7.02
CA ASP A 86 -0.65 11.81 -7.43
C ASP A 86 -1.89 12.03 -6.56
N PRO A 87 -2.07 13.22 -5.95
CA PRO A 87 -3.15 13.45 -4.98
C PRO A 87 -4.55 13.30 -5.56
N ARG A 88 -4.81 13.82 -6.78
CA ARG A 88 -6.12 13.76 -7.42
C ARG A 88 -6.49 12.32 -7.78
N ARG A 89 -5.58 11.62 -8.44
CA ARG A 89 -5.79 10.22 -8.80
C ARG A 89 -5.90 9.30 -7.58
N TRP A 90 -5.15 9.61 -6.50
CA TRP A 90 -5.27 8.88 -5.23
C TRP A 90 -6.64 9.07 -4.60
N ASN A 91 -7.16 10.30 -4.59
CA ASN A 91 -8.49 10.60 -4.11
C ASN A 91 -9.57 9.82 -4.88
N GLU A 92 -9.54 9.86 -6.21
CA GLU A 92 -10.46 9.10 -7.06
C GLU A 92 -10.40 7.59 -6.75
N ALA A 93 -9.18 7.04 -6.59
CA ALA A 93 -8.99 5.62 -6.26
C ALA A 93 -9.56 5.26 -4.89
N CYS A 94 -9.39 6.12 -3.89
CA CYS A 94 -9.95 5.95 -2.56
C CYS A 94 -11.48 5.97 -2.58
N ASP A 95 -12.07 6.89 -3.34
CA ASP A 95 -13.52 7.01 -3.50
C ASP A 95 -14.13 5.76 -4.14
N TYR A 96 -13.55 5.27 -5.23
CA TYR A 96 -13.99 4.00 -5.83
C TYR A 96 -13.90 2.82 -4.86
N ALA A 97 -12.89 2.81 -3.98
CA ALA A 97 -12.70 1.71 -3.03
C ALA A 97 -13.75 1.67 -1.91
N ILE A 98 -14.36 2.82 -1.54
CA ILE A 98 -15.26 2.91 -0.39
C ILE A 98 -16.72 3.18 -0.75
N ASN A 99 -17.02 3.83 -1.88
CA ASN A 99 -18.40 4.21 -2.21
C ASN A 99 -19.30 2.98 -2.42
N GLY A 100 -18.79 1.91 -3.04
CA GLY A 100 -19.55 0.66 -3.18
C GLY A 100 -19.96 0.06 -1.84
N VAL A 101 -19.08 0.14 -0.83
CA VAL A 101 -19.35 -0.34 0.54
C VAL A 101 -20.45 0.48 1.20
N LEU A 102 -20.44 1.81 1.05
CA LEU A 102 -21.47 2.71 1.60
C LEU A 102 -22.81 2.48 0.94
N LEU A 103 -22.84 2.34 -0.38
CA LEU A 103 -24.07 2.06 -1.12
C LEU A 103 -24.67 0.71 -0.72
N ALA A 104 -23.83 -0.35 -0.56
CA ALA A 104 -24.27 -1.65 -0.08
C ALA A 104 -24.78 -1.58 1.37
N ALA A 105 -24.20 -0.72 2.23
CA ALA A 105 -24.66 -0.47 3.59
C ALA A 105 -25.89 0.47 3.67
N GLY A 106 -26.51 0.78 2.53
CA GLY A 106 -27.76 1.55 2.47
C GLY A 106 -27.61 3.05 2.63
N PHE A 107 -26.41 3.62 2.58
CA PHE A 107 -26.22 5.07 2.59
C PHE A 107 -26.63 5.70 1.27
N THR A 108 -27.13 6.94 1.37
CA THR A 108 -27.39 7.80 0.21
C THR A 108 -26.20 8.73 0.03
N LEU A 109 -25.50 8.59 -1.09
CA LEU A 109 -24.39 9.48 -1.45
C LEU A 109 -24.88 10.63 -2.36
N PRO A 110 -24.18 11.76 -2.37
CA PRO A 110 -24.47 12.87 -3.28
C PRO A 110 -24.41 12.44 -4.75
N GLU A 111 -25.14 13.14 -5.61
CA GLU A 111 -25.10 12.91 -7.06
C GLU A 111 -23.69 13.15 -7.61
N GLY A 112 -23.22 12.27 -8.51
CA GLY A 112 -21.88 12.33 -9.08
C GLY A 112 -20.79 11.56 -8.28
N CYS A 113 -21.16 10.81 -7.22
CA CYS A 113 -20.19 9.96 -6.52
C CYS A 113 -19.57 8.92 -7.46
N LEU A 114 -18.26 8.69 -7.32
CA LEU A 114 -17.51 7.71 -8.11
C LEU A 114 -17.86 6.30 -7.64
N HIS A 115 -18.40 5.47 -8.52
CA HIS A 115 -18.67 4.07 -8.23
C HIS A 115 -18.56 3.21 -9.49
N ASN A 116 -17.85 2.10 -9.36
CA ASN A 116 -17.78 1.05 -10.37
C ASN A 116 -17.99 -0.32 -9.70
N PRO A 117 -19.11 -1.01 -9.96
CA PRO A 117 -19.40 -2.31 -9.33
C PRO A 117 -18.34 -3.39 -9.57
N GLU A 118 -17.58 -3.31 -10.66
CA GLU A 118 -16.47 -4.26 -10.94
C GLU A 118 -15.27 -4.06 -10.00
N TRP A 119 -15.19 -2.90 -9.34
CA TRP A 119 -14.12 -2.54 -8.43
C TRP A 119 -14.51 -2.68 -6.96
N ASP A 120 -15.74 -3.10 -6.67
CA ASP A 120 -16.21 -3.31 -5.30
C ASP A 120 -15.30 -4.27 -4.54
N GLY A 121 -14.91 -3.85 -3.36
CA GLY A 121 -14.04 -4.62 -2.50
C GLY A 121 -12.55 -4.63 -2.90
N LYS A 122 -12.13 -3.83 -3.89
CA LYS A 122 -10.72 -3.64 -4.22
C LYS A 122 -10.08 -2.59 -3.31
N ALA A 123 -8.75 -2.72 -3.09
CA ALA A 123 -7.98 -1.71 -2.37
C ALA A 123 -7.76 -0.47 -3.23
N ALA A 124 -7.57 0.69 -2.59
CA ALA A 124 -7.34 1.96 -3.29
C ALA A 124 -6.10 1.91 -4.19
N GLU A 125 -5.02 1.22 -3.78
CA GLU A 125 -3.82 1.03 -4.60
C GLU A 125 -4.10 0.26 -5.87
N TRP A 126 -4.90 -0.83 -5.78
CA TRP A 126 -5.28 -1.61 -6.93
C TRP A 126 -6.10 -0.80 -7.95
N VAL A 127 -7.00 0.07 -7.46
CA VAL A 127 -7.78 0.99 -8.28
C VAL A 127 -6.87 2.05 -8.90
N TYR A 128 -5.98 2.65 -8.09
CA TYR A 128 -5.01 3.65 -8.54
C TYR A 128 -4.19 3.18 -9.74
N ASP A 129 -3.69 1.95 -9.70
CA ASP A 129 -2.88 1.38 -10.79
C ASP A 129 -3.67 1.21 -12.10
N ARG A 130 -5.00 1.20 -12.04
CA ARG A 130 -5.90 1.02 -13.20
C ARG A 130 -6.55 2.31 -13.69
N LEU A 131 -6.55 3.35 -12.90
CA LEU A 131 -6.96 4.66 -13.35
C LEU A 131 -5.95 5.19 -14.38
N THR A 132 -6.43 5.88 -15.40
CA THR A 132 -5.57 6.52 -16.39
C THR A 132 -4.75 7.62 -15.71
N PRO A 133 -3.41 7.68 -15.90
CA PRO A 133 -2.62 8.79 -15.41
C PRO A 133 -3.17 10.12 -15.94
N PRO A 134 -3.13 11.21 -15.14
CA PRO A 134 -3.43 12.53 -15.66
C PRO A 134 -2.48 12.87 -16.80
N PRO A 135 -2.93 13.62 -17.82
CA PRO A 135 -2.03 14.08 -18.88
C PRO A 135 -0.88 14.86 -18.22
N PRO A 136 0.37 14.73 -18.75
CA PRO A 136 1.49 15.48 -18.22
C PRO A 136 1.19 16.99 -18.31
N GLU A 137 1.51 17.75 -17.26
CA GLU A 137 1.26 19.20 -17.15
C GLU A 137 2.01 20.04 -18.18
N ASP A 138 2.90 19.46 -18.99
CA ASP A 138 3.73 20.11 -20.00
C ASP A 138 3.21 19.92 -21.43
N SER A 139 1.98 20.31 -21.72
CA SER A 139 1.54 20.53 -23.10
C SER A 139 0.98 21.93 -23.30
N GLU A 140 1.74 22.95 -22.91
CA GLU A 140 1.57 24.25 -23.55
C GLU A 140 2.00 24.07 -25.01
N GLY A 141 1.02 24.09 -25.90
CA GLY A 141 1.21 23.85 -27.31
C GLY A 141 2.21 24.84 -27.92
N GLU A 142 3.27 24.32 -28.49
CA GLU A 142 3.97 25.04 -29.52
C GLU A 142 2.99 25.33 -30.67
N PRO A 143 2.88 26.57 -31.14
CA PRO A 143 2.03 26.81 -32.30
C PRO A 143 2.64 26.08 -33.51
N GLU A 144 1.86 25.24 -34.14
CA GLU A 144 2.18 24.66 -35.46
C GLU A 144 2.44 25.80 -36.44
N ASP A 145 3.71 26.02 -36.73
CA ASP A 145 4.13 26.83 -37.89
C ASP A 145 3.71 26.11 -39.16
N GLY A 146 2.59 26.53 -39.69
CA GLY A 146 2.12 26.12 -41.01
C GLY A 146 3.12 26.57 -42.09
N ASP A 147 3.72 25.60 -42.74
CA ASP A 147 4.45 25.71 -44.00
C ASP A 147 3.58 26.33 -45.08
N GLY A 148 3.99 27.47 -45.57
CA GLY A 148 3.42 28.18 -46.71
C GLY A 148 4.50 28.92 -47.45
N SER A 149 5.05 28.27 -48.43
CA SER A 149 6.04 28.73 -49.41
C SER A 149 5.66 30.00 -50.15
N GLU A 150 6.69 30.65 -50.62
CA GLU A 150 6.95 31.45 -51.84
C GLU A 150 7.07 32.98 -51.74
N ASP A 151 8.30 33.38 -51.98
CA ASP A 151 8.83 34.29 -52.99
C ASP A 151 8.74 35.82 -52.77
N GLY A 152 9.88 36.50 -52.91
CA GLY A 152 9.96 37.87 -53.42
C GLY A 152 10.71 38.93 -52.61
N SER A 153 12.02 38.98 -52.81
CA SER A 153 12.88 40.16 -53.02
C SER A 153 12.69 41.49 -52.30
N GLU A 154 13.84 41.95 -51.87
CA GLU A 154 14.47 43.27 -51.97
C GLU A 154 14.24 44.37 -50.92
N ASP A 155 15.37 44.69 -50.31
CA ASP A 155 15.99 46.00 -50.02
C ASP A 155 15.48 46.97 -48.94
N SER A 156 16.46 47.32 -48.18
CA SER A 156 16.93 48.65 -47.71
C SER A 156 16.59 49.12 -46.29
N ASP A 157 17.65 49.14 -45.54
CA ASP A 157 18.30 50.33 -44.95
C ASP A 157 17.62 51.15 -43.84
N GLY A 158 18.31 51.28 -42.72
CA GLY A 158 18.34 52.57 -42.05
C GLY A 158 17.98 52.66 -40.55
N SER A 159 19.03 52.75 -39.75
CA SER A 159 19.22 53.73 -38.66
C SER A 159 18.57 53.54 -37.30
N GLU A 160 19.41 53.21 -36.33
CA GLU A 160 19.88 53.98 -35.15
C GLU A 160 18.91 54.74 -34.26
N SER A 161 19.03 54.42 -33.01
CA SER A 161 19.24 55.21 -31.77
C SER A 161 18.22 54.77 -30.71
N GLY A 162 18.63 54.31 -29.57
CA GLY A 162 19.44 54.96 -28.54
C GLY A 162 18.54 55.45 -27.43
N SER A 163 18.59 54.78 -26.28
CA SER A 163 18.76 55.34 -24.92
C SER A 163 18.09 54.51 -23.84
N GLU A 164 18.91 54.00 -22.95
CA GLU A 164 18.61 53.65 -21.55
C GLU A 164 18.62 54.92 -20.69
N PRO A 165 18.45 54.86 -19.34
CA PRO A 165 17.67 54.01 -18.44
C PRO A 165 16.79 54.84 -17.48
N GLU A 166 15.98 54.24 -16.61
CA GLU A 166 15.83 54.64 -15.18
C GLU A 166 15.02 53.61 -14.36
N ASP A 167 15.67 53.17 -13.35
CA ASP A 167 15.40 52.81 -11.96
C ASP A 167 13.98 53.02 -11.42
N GLY A 168 13.46 52.01 -10.71
CA GLY A 168 12.21 52.06 -10.00
C GLY A 168 11.87 50.74 -9.27
N THR A 169 12.43 50.61 -8.07
CA THR A 169 12.04 49.64 -7.06
C THR A 169 10.57 49.81 -6.67
N GLU A 170 9.78 48.74 -6.67
CA GLU A 170 8.66 48.58 -5.73
C GLU A 170 8.33 47.12 -5.51
N ASP A 171 8.24 46.80 -4.23
CA ASP A 171 7.81 45.50 -3.67
C ASP A 171 6.40 45.11 -4.12
N GLY A 172 6.26 43.91 -4.67
CA GLY A 172 4.97 43.32 -5.06
C GLY A 172 4.84 41.93 -4.49
N ASP A 173 4.12 41.87 -3.39
CA ASP A 173 3.53 40.67 -2.76
C ASP A 173 2.77 39.89 -3.83
N GLY A 174 3.30 38.73 -4.21
CA GLY A 174 2.73 37.84 -5.22
C GLY A 174 1.89 36.74 -4.55
N SER A 175 0.63 37.04 -4.26
CA SER A 175 -0.40 36.01 -4.05
C SER A 175 -0.57 35.24 -5.36
N GLY A 176 -0.13 33.97 -5.39
CA GLY A 176 -0.38 33.06 -6.49
C GLY A 176 -1.86 32.75 -6.55
N ASP A 177 -2.52 33.29 -7.54
CA ASP A 177 -3.87 32.87 -7.95
C ASP A 177 -3.75 31.45 -8.52
N ALA A 178 -4.31 30.48 -7.80
CA ALA A 178 -4.62 29.17 -8.33
C ALA A 178 -5.82 29.35 -9.28
N ASP A 179 -5.60 29.51 -10.56
CA ASP A 179 -6.61 29.32 -11.58
C ASP A 179 -7.02 27.83 -11.59
N GLY A 180 -8.01 27.49 -10.76
CA GLY A 180 -8.69 26.22 -10.79
C GLY A 180 -9.49 26.09 -12.07
N ASP A 181 -9.26 25.01 -12.80
CA ASP A 181 -10.07 24.54 -13.92
C ASP A 181 -11.54 24.43 -13.50
N ALA A 182 -12.37 25.38 -13.93
CA ALA A 182 -13.72 25.58 -13.42
C ALA A 182 -14.79 24.64 -14.02
N ASP A 183 -14.39 23.61 -14.79
CA ASP A 183 -15.29 22.69 -15.51
C ASP A 183 -15.17 21.21 -15.10
N ALA A 184 -14.48 20.89 -14.02
CA ALA A 184 -14.53 19.54 -13.45
C ALA A 184 -15.71 19.44 -12.49
N ASP A 185 -16.65 18.53 -12.76
CA ASP A 185 -17.73 18.20 -11.82
C ASP A 185 -17.13 17.90 -10.44
N PRO A 186 -17.67 18.50 -9.36
CA PRO A 186 -17.11 18.34 -8.02
C PRO A 186 -17.19 16.87 -7.61
N VAL A 187 -16.04 16.22 -7.43
CA VAL A 187 -15.95 14.88 -6.85
C VAL A 187 -16.27 14.98 -5.38
N PRO A 188 -17.28 14.27 -4.86
CA PRO A 188 -17.62 14.32 -3.45
C PRO A 188 -16.56 13.60 -2.62
N GLY A 189 -15.97 14.32 -1.66
CA GLY A 189 -14.91 13.83 -0.79
C GLY A 189 -13.51 14.14 -1.30
N GLU A 190 -12.65 14.64 -0.43
CA GLU A 190 -11.23 14.87 -0.70
C GLU A 190 -10.39 14.27 0.44
N VAL A 191 -9.41 13.44 0.11
CA VAL A 191 -8.45 12.92 1.08
C VAL A 191 -7.22 13.81 1.08
N ARG A 192 -6.95 14.45 2.20
CA ARG A 192 -5.71 15.19 2.45
C ARG A 192 -4.73 14.36 3.24
N ASP A 193 -3.45 14.61 3.06
CA ASP A 193 -2.42 13.95 3.87
C ASP A 193 -2.63 14.25 5.35
N ALA A 194 -2.37 13.24 6.17
CA ALA A 194 -2.46 13.39 7.60
C ALA A 194 -1.43 14.40 8.12
N PRO A 195 -1.79 15.27 9.08
CA PRO A 195 -0.84 16.19 9.68
C PRO A 195 0.25 15.43 10.45
N GLU A 196 1.50 15.90 10.32
CA GLU A 196 2.68 15.31 11.01
C GLU A 196 2.92 15.91 12.40
N ASP A 197 2.01 16.74 12.92
CA ASP A 197 2.16 17.46 14.19
C ASP A 197 2.02 16.53 15.41
N GLU A 198 2.77 16.81 16.48
CA GLU A 198 2.63 16.10 17.76
C GLU A 198 1.22 16.26 18.35
N GLY A 199 0.55 15.13 18.58
CA GLY A 199 -0.79 15.08 19.21
C GLY A 199 -1.95 14.98 18.21
N GLU A 200 -1.71 14.94 16.91
CA GLU A 200 -2.72 14.58 15.93
C GLU A 200 -2.78 13.04 15.75
N PRO A 201 -3.93 12.48 15.35
CA PRO A 201 -4.13 11.04 15.29
C PRO A 201 -3.18 10.35 14.29
N THR A 202 -2.63 9.24 14.69
CA THR A 202 -1.78 8.39 13.85
C THR A 202 -2.59 7.28 13.17
N GLU A 203 -2.01 6.69 12.10
CA GLU A 203 -2.58 5.51 11.44
C GLU A 203 -2.85 4.36 12.43
N ALA A 204 -1.92 4.09 13.35
CA ALA A 204 -2.05 3.03 14.35
C ALA A 204 -3.23 3.28 15.31
N GLU A 205 -3.44 4.53 15.74
CA GLU A 205 -4.56 4.91 16.59
C GLU A 205 -5.89 4.80 15.86
N TRP A 206 -5.93 5.11 14.56
CA TRP A 206 -7.12 4.92 13.75
C TRP A 206 -7.44 3.43 13.53
N LYS A 207 -6.45 2.59 13.24
CA LYS A 207 -6.63 1.14 13.15
C LYS A 207 -7.17 0.55 14.44
N GLN A 208 -6.65 1.00 15.59
CA GLN A 208 -7.15 0.57 16.89
C GLN A 208 -8.60 1.03 17.09
N ALA A 209 -8.90 2.31 16.82
CA ALA A 209 -10.24 2.87 16.96
C ALA A 209 -11.27 2.16 16.07
N THR A 210 -10.88 1.81 14.84
CA THR A 210 -11.71 1.07 13.90
C THR A 210 -12.06 -0.33 14.43
N ARG A 211 -11.10 -1.05 15.04
CA ARG A 211 -11.35 -2.35 15.71
C ARG A 211 -12.28 -2.21 16.90
N GLU A 212 -12.08 -1.18 17.74
CA GLU A 212 -12.94 -0.90 18.89
C GLU A 212 -14.37 -0.59 18.43
N ALA A 213 -14.54 0.26 17.41
CA ALA A 213 -15.85 0.61 16.84
C ALA A 213 -16.53 -0.61 16.21
N ALA A 214 -15.79 -1.46 15.49
CA ALA A 214 -16.30 -2.72 14.94
C ALA A 214 -16.76 -3.67 16.04
N THR A 215 -16.03 -3.76 17.15
CA THR A 215 -16.43 -4.58 18.31
C THR A 215 -17.72 -4.08 18.94
N ILE A 216 -17.89 -2.75 19.05
CA ILE A 216 -19.12 -2.12 19.59
C ILE A 216 -20.31 -2.37 18.65
N ALA A 217 -20.10 -2.29 17.34
CA ALA A 217 -21.15 -2.47 16.34
C ALA A 217 -21.35 -3.95 15.93
N ALA A 218 -20.62 -4.89 16.56
CA ALA A 218 -20.68 -6.31 16.23
C ALA A 218 -22.13 -6.84 16.27
N GLY A 219 -22.55 -7.48 15.16
CA GLY A 219 -23.90 -8.03 15.01
C GLY A 219 -24.96 -7.02 14.55
N SER A 220 -24.63 -5.73 14.40
CA SER A 220 -25.53 -4.70 13.82
C SER A 220 -25.02 -4.18 12.46
N MET A 221 -23.75 -4.42 12.09
CA MET A 221 -23.22 -4.05 10.78
C MET A 221 -23.72 -5.02 9.70
N GLU A 222 -23.91 -4.51 8.49
CA GLU A 222 -24.16 -5.36 7.32
C GLU A 222 -22.89 -6.13 6.93
N GLY A 223 -23.05 -7.37 6.42
CA GLY A 223 -21.94 -8.29 6.20
C GLY A 223 -20.88 -7.80 5.21
N ASP A 224 -21.21 -6.91 4.28
CA ASP A 224 -20.25 -6.30 3.35
C ASP A 224 -19.37 -5.26 4.05
N LEU A 225 -19.97 -4.46 4.92
CA LEU A 225 -19.25 -3.50 5.76
C LEU A 225 -18.36 -4.23 6.78
N GLU A 226 -18.87 -5.28 7.43
CA GLU A 226 -18.09 -6.09 8.37
C GLU A 226 -16.83 -6.67 7.71
N ARG A 227 -16.97 -7.30 6.54
CA ARG A 227 -15.82 -7.81 5.76
C ARG A 227 -14.87 -6.73 5.30
N HIS A 228 -15.37 -5.53 4.97
CA HIS A 228 -14.53 -4.41 4.60
C HIS A 228 -13.71 -3.90 5.79
N VAL A 229 -14.34 -3.75 6.95
CA VAL A 229 -13.69 -3.30 8.19
C VAL A 229 -12.66 -4.33 8.68
N GLU A 230 -12.97 -5.62 8.60
CA GLU A 230 -12.00 -6.68 8.91
C GLU A 230 -10.74 -6.56 8.05
N ARG A 231 -10.89 -6.38 6.74
CA ARG A 231 -9.77 -6.14 5.82
C ARG A 231 -8.98 -4.87 6.14
N ALA A 232 -9.68 -3.77 6.44
CA ALA A 232 -9.04 -2.49 6.76
C ALA A 232 -8.28 -2.53 8.11
N THR A 233 -8.68 -3.39 9.02
CA THR A 233 -8.09 -3.55 10.35
C THR A 233 -7.11 -4.72 10.47
N GLU A 234 -7.01 -5.58 9.46
CA GLU A 234 -5.94 -6.58 9.39
C GLU A 234 -4.61 -5.88 9.57
N THR A 235 -3.81 -6.36 10.50
CA THR A 235 -2.47 -5.82 10.71
C THR A 235 -1.67 -6.17 9.46
N ARG A 236 -1.37 -5.19 8.63
CA ARG A 236 -0.41 -5.38 7.55
C ARG A 236 0.93 -5.67 8.23
N VAL A 237 1.28 -6.91 8.29
CA VAL A 237 2.64 -7.30 8.64
C VAL A 237 3.47 -6.94 7.41
N ASP A 238 4.41 -6.02 7.57
CA ASP A 238 5.38 -5.76 6.51
C ASP A 238 6.17 -7.05 6.27
N TRP A 239 5.77 -7.80 5.26
CA TRP A 239 6.35 -9.09 4.92
C TRP A 239 7.85 -8.97 4.65
N ARG A 240 8.33 -7.79 4.21
CA ARG A 240 9.74 -7.50 3.97
C ARG A 240 10.51 -7.50 5.29
N SER A 241 9.96 -6.88 6.32
CA SER A 241 10.53 -6.89 7.67
C SER A 241 10.55 -8.30 8.27
N VAL A 242 9.50 -9.08 8.04
CA VAL A 242 9.43 -10.49 8.48
C VAL A 242 10.50 -11.32 7.76
N LEU A 243 10.62 -11.16 6.45
CA LEU A 243 11.63 -11.85 5.65
C LEU A 243 13.06 -11.54 6.11
N ARG A 244 13.38 -10.25 6.32
CA ARG A 244 14.69 -9.82 6.85
C ARG A 244 14.96 -10.39 8.23
N ARG A 245 13.96 -10.30 9.13
CA ARG A 245 14.07 -10.86 10.47
C ARG A 245 14.31 -12.36 10.42
N PHE A 246 13.51 -13.11 9.66
CA PHE A 246 13.59 -14.56 9.53
C PHE A 246 14.99 -15.00 9.07
N ILE A 247 15.51 -14.39 7.99
CA ILE A 247 16.84 -14.68 7.50
C ILE A 247 17.91 -14.33 8.57
N SER A 248 17.80 -13.15 9.23
CA SER A 248 18.77 -12.72 10.24
C SER A 248 18.78 -13.63 11.48
N GLU A 249 17.62 -14.08 11.96
CA GLU A 249 17.49 -14.96 13.12
C GLU A 249 18.07 -16.34 12.84
N THR A 250 17.87 -16.84 11.62
CA THR A 250 18.38 -18.16 11.22
C THR A 250 19.90 -18.18 11.11
N VAL A 251 20.54 -17.04 10.77
CA VAL A 251 22.00 -16.91 10.66
C VAL A 251 22.69 -16.87 12.04
N THR A 252 22.02 -16.43 13.07
CA THR A 252 22.65 -16.08 14.37
C THR A 252 22.92 -17.29 15.29
N ALA A 253 22.61 -18.51 14.88
CA ALA A 253 22.44 -19.64 15.81
C ALA A 253 23.67 -20.53 16.03
N ASP A 254 24.85 -20.32 15.42
CA ASP A 254 25.98 -21.24 15.60
C ASP A 254 27.07 -20.71 16.53
N TYR A 255 27.07 -21.23 17.77
CA TYR A 255 28.19 -21.11 18.72
C TYR A 255 29.17 -22.27 18.49
N THR A 256 30.38 -21.99 18.01
CA THR A 256 31.41 -23.02 17.92
C THR A 256 32.29 -23.08 19.18
N TRP A 257 32.54 -24.31 19.66
CA TRP A 257 33.49 -24.59 20.71
C TRP A 257 34.91 -24.84 20.15
N THR A 258 35.04 -24.93 18.85
CA THR A 258 36.31 -25.25 18.18
C THR A 258 37.34 -24.13 18.32
N ARG A 259 36.86 -22.88 18.41
CA ARG A 259 37.70 -21.71 18.72
C ARG A 259 37.09 -20.95 19.88
N PRO A 260 37.61 -21.08 21.10
CA PRO A 260 37.09 -20.36 22.24
C PRO A 260 37.28 -18.85 22.06
N ASN A 261 36.33 -18.07 22.62
CA ASN A 261 36.37 -16.61 22.56
C ASN A 261 37.65 -16.07 23.21
N SER A 262 38.56 -15.57 22.36
CA SER A 262 39.92 -15.13 22.78
C SER A 262 39.90 -14.07 23.89
N ARG A 263 38.81 -13.32 24.03
CA ARG A 263 38.60 -12.29 25.05
C ARG A 263 38.54 -12.88 26.48
N TYR A 264 38.06 -14.10 26.61
CA TYR A 264 37.88 -14.78 27.91
C TYR A 264 38.92 -15.86 28.18
N VAL A 265 39.67 -16.28 27.17
CA VAL A 265 40.75 -17.26 27.34
C VAL A 265 41.80 -16.74 28.30
N ALA A 266 42.16 -15.46 28.27
CA ALA A 266 43.12 -14.83 29.19
C ALA A 266 42.63 -14.81 30.65
N ALA A 267 41.33 -14.92 30.89
CA ALA A 267 40.72 -15.04 32.23
C ALA A 267 40.50 -16.50 32.65
N GLY A 268 41.01 -17.48 31.87
CA GLY A 268 40.88 -18.91 32.19
C GLY A 268 39.46 -19.47 31.88
N MET A 269 38.59 -18.72 31.18
CA MET A 269 37.26 -19.14 30.86
C MET A 269 37.21 -19.55 29.38
N PHE A 270 36.81 -20.78 29.10
CA PHE A 270 36.59 -21.30 27.74
C PHE A 270 35.11 -21.12 27.42
N LEU A 271 34.77 -20.00 26.79
CA LEU A 271 33.43 -19.72 26.29
C LEU A 271 33.41 -19.91 24.76
N PRO A 272 32.31 -20.40 24.20
CA PRO A 272 32.19 -20.53 22.76
C PRO A 272 32.28 -19.16 22.10
N SER A 273 32.87 -19.08 20.93
CA SER A 273 32.85 -17.85 20.11
C SER A 273 31.75 -17.94 19.06
N LEU A 274 31.12 -16.79 18.74
CA LEU A 274 30.38 -16.64 17.51
C LEU A 274 31.39 -16.82 16.37
N HIS A 275 31.22 -17.85 15.56
CA HIS A 275 31.99 -18.03 14.35
C HIS A 275 31.14 -17.58 13.18
N SER A 276 31.52 -16.48 12.56
CA SER A 276 31.01 -16.06 11.27
C SER A 276 31.80 -16.82 10.19
N GLU A 277 31.47 -18.07 9.98
CA GLU A 277 31.66 -18.66 8.66
C GLU A 277 30.64 -18.09 7.71
N ALA A 278 30.87 -18.14 6.40
CA ALA A 278 29.90 -17.68 5.41
C ALA A 278 28.52 -18.28 5.76
N MET A 279 27.47 -17.47 5.58
CA MET A 279 26.10 -17.92 5.85
C MET A 279 25.80 -19.21 5.08
N PRO A 280 25.22 -20.25 5.69
CA PRO A 280 24.86 -21.49 5.00
C PRO A 280 23.92 -21.25 3.81
N PRO A 281 23.73 -22.27 2.92
CA PRO A 281 22.82 -22.12 1.80
C PRO A 281 21.39 -21.75 2.22
N ILE A 282 20.71 -20.98 1.37
CA ILE A 282 19.26 -20.73 1.46
C ILE A 282 18.58 -21.46 0.32
N VAL A 283 17.39 -22.01 0.57
CA VAL A 283 16.50 -22.52 -0.48
C VAL A 283 15.35 -21.55 -0.69
N ILE A 284 15.11 -21.19 -1.95
CA ILE A 284 13.94 -20.43 -2.41
C ILE A 284 13.10 -21.38 -3.26
N ALA A 285 11.91 -21.72 -2.79
CA ALA A 285 10.98 -22.55 -3.53
C ALA A 285 9.87 -21.68 -4.14
N ILE A 286 9.57 -21.89 -5.40
CA ILE A 286 8.57 -21.16 -6.16
C ILE A 286 7.51 -22.15 -6.64
N ASP A 287 6.27 -21.94 -6.17
CA ASP A 287 5.10 -22.61 -6.72
C ASP A 287 4.82 -22.06 -8.12
N THR A 288 4.81 -22.95 -9.11
CA THR A 288 4.57 -22.59 -10.50
C THR A 288 3.15 -22.89 -10.97
N SER A 289 2.21 -23.10 -10.02
CA SER A 289 0.79 -23.22 -10.31
C SER A 289 0.24 -21.95 -10.96
N GLY A 290 -0.81 -22.09 -11.77
CA GLY A 290 -1.39 -20.99 -12.55
C GLY A 290 -2.06 -19.88 -11.73
N SER A 291 -2.16 -20.04 -10.41
CA SER A 291 -2.77 -19.11 -9.46
C SER A 291 -1.82 -17.99 -8.96
N ILE A 292 -0.50 -18.15 -9.17
CA ILE A 292 0.47 -17.15 -8.75
C ILE A 292 0.52 -15.98 -9.75
N ASP A 293 0.22 -14.77 -9.28
CA ASP A 293 0.28 -13.56 -10.09
C ASP A 293 1.75 -13.20 -10.43
N LYS A 294 2.00 -12.92 -11.71
CA LYS A 294 3.33 -12.54 -12.20
C LYS A 294 3.85 -11.24 -11.59
N VAL A 295 2.95 -10.32 -11.23
CA VAL A 295 3.32 -9.04 -10.61
C VAL A 295 3.78 -9.30 -9.18
N ALA A 296 3.03 -10.09 -8.41
CA ALA A 296 3.41 -10.48 -7.04
C ALA A 296 4.74 -11.24 -7.03
N LEU A 297 4.95 -12.15 -7.98
CA LEU A 297 6.21 -12.87 -8.13
C LEU A 297 7.39 -11.93 -8.41
N ALA A 298 7.22 -10.94 -9.32
CA ALA A 298 8.29 -10.00 -9.65
C ALA A 298 8.66 -9.09 -8.47
N GLN A 299 7.67 -8.64 -7.69
CA GLN A 299 7.89 -7.85 -6.47
C GLN A 299 8.59 -8.68 -5.40
N PHE A 300 8.16 -9.91 -5.18
CA PHE A 300 8.80 -10.84 -4.25
C PHE A 300 10.25 -11.11 -4.65
N ALA A 301 10.50 -11.37 -5.95
CA ALA A 301 11.82 -11.61 -6.50
C ALA A 301 12.79 -10.44 -6.24
N ALA A 302 12.34 -9.20 -6.50
CA ALA A 302 13.16 -8.00 -6.30
C ALA A 302 13.52 -7.77 -4.82
N GLU A 303 12.58 -7.97 -3.91
CA GLU A 303 12.83 -7.81 -2.47
C GLU A 303 13.71 -8.92 -1.92
N LEU A 304 13.49 -10.14 -2.37
CA LEU A 304 14.29 -11.29 -1.94
C LEU A 304 15.73 -11.16 -2.42
N ASP A 305 15.96 -10.72 -3.67
CA ASP A 305 17.30 -10.44 -4.19
C ASP A 305 18.02 -9.37 -3.34
N ALA A 306 17.34 -8.31 -2.93
CA ALA A 306 17.89 -7.30 -2.03
C ALA A 306 18.27 -7.87 -0.66
N VAL A 307 17.40 -8.68 -0.05
CA VAL A 307 17.64 -9.28 1.28
C VAL A 307 18.75 -10.33 1.21
N VAL A 308 18.78 -11.15 0.18
CA VAL A 308 19.83 -12.14 -0.05
C VAL A 308 21.18 -11.48 -0.32
N SER A 309 21.18 -10.37 -1.09
CA SER A 309 22.40 -9.57 -1.33
C SER A 309 22.95 -8.95 -0.03
N GLU A 310 22.10 -8.59 0.92
CA GLU A 310 22.48 -8.08 2.24
C GLU A 310 23.00 -9.23 3.14
N ALA A 311 22.32 -10.36 3.15
CA ALA A 311 22.65 -11.53 3.99
C ALA A 311 23.88 -12.29 3.53
N GLN A 312 24.20 -12.24 2.23
CA GLN A 312 25.36 -12.88 1.58
C GLN A 312 25.54 -14.38 1.91
N PRO A 313 24.51 -15.23 1.63
CA PRO A 313 24.67 -16.67 1.78
C PRO A 313 25.77 -17.20 0.84
N ASN A 314 26.40 -18.31 1.23
CA ASN A 314 27.41 -18.95 0.36
C ASN A 314 26.78 -19.47 -0.95
N ARG A 315 25.54 -19.94 -0.89
CA ARG A 315 24.75 -20.41 -2.03
C ARG A 315 23.27 -20.11 -1.86
N VAL A 316 22.58 -19.98 -3.00
CA VAL A 316 21.11 -19.92 -3.06
C VAL A 316 20.64 -20.98 -4.05
N HIS A 317 19.76 -21.86 -3.59
CA HIS A 317 19.09 -22.84 -4.44
C HIS A 317 17.68 -22.34 -4.77
N VAL A 318 17.38 -22.14 -6.05
CA VAL A 318 16.04 -21.77 -6.52
C VAL A 318 15.37 -23.02 -7.09
N ILE A 319 14.29 -23.46 -6.43
CA ILE A 319 13.54 -24.66 -6.80
C ILE A 319 12.18 -24.26 -7.34
N SER A 320 11.91 -24.54 -8.61
CA SER A 320 10.58 -24.40 -9.21
C SER A 320 9.83 -25.72 -9.10
N CYS A 321 8.64 -25.70 -8.51
CA CYS A 321 7.83 -26.89 -8.27
C CYS A 321 6.37 -26.65 -8.62
N ASP A 322 5.73 -27.65 -9.21
CA ASP A 322 4.28 -27.78 -9.32
C ASP A 322 3.85 -29.10 -8.60
N THR A 323 3.51 -30.14 -9.28
CA THR A 323 3.32 -31.51 -8.70
C THR A 323 4.64 -32.29 -8.57
N ALA A 324 5.72 -31.73 -9.12
CA ALA A 324 7.09 -32.28 -9.04
C ALA A 324 8.08 -31.13 -9.18
N VAL A 325 9.32 -31.31 -8.72
CA VAL A 325 10.40 -30.37 -8.96
C VAL A 325 10.67 -30.27 -10.46
N ARG A 326 10.60 -29.08 -11.02
CA ARG A 326 10.83 -28.77 -12.44
C ARG A 326 12.22 -28.28 -12.72
N SER A 327 12.79 -27.52 -11.81
CA SER A 327 14.20 -27.11 -11.84
C SER A 327 14.71 -26.90 -10.41
N CYS A 328 16.01 -27.11 -10.25
CA CYS A 328 16.77 -26.71 -9.07
C CYS A 328 18.02 -26.01 -9.61
N ASP A 329 18.00 -24.68 -9.57
CA ASP A 329 19.11 -23.85 -10.07
C ASP A 329 19.90 -23.35 -8.86
N THR A 330 21.25 -23.40 -8.92
CA THR A 330 22.12 -23.01 -7.82
C THR A 330 22.91 -21.78 -8.21
N PHE A 331 22.92 -20.78 -7.34
CA PHE A 331 23.63 -19.51 -7.50
C PHE A 331 24.69 -19.38 -6.41
N GLU A 332 25.89 -19.00 -6.80
CA GLU A 332 26.99 -18.72 -5.87
C GLU A 332 26.82 -17.27 -5.30
N GLN A 333 27.52 -16.99 -4.22
CA GLN A 333 27.47 -15.68 -3.56
C GLN A 333 27.73 -14.52 -4.53
N GLY A 334 26.79 -13.57 -4.62
CA GLY A 334 26.89 -12.38 -5.48
C GLY A 334 26.45 -12.59 -6.92
N GLU A 335 25.98 -13.77 -7.31
CA GLU A 335 25.34 -13.98 -8.60
C GLU A 335 23.89 -13.47 -8.56
N PRO A 336 23.42 -12.79 -9.63
CA PRO A 336 22.03 -12.35 -9.72
C PRO A 336 21.08 -13.55 -9.76
N LEU A 337 20.02 -13.51 -8.96
CA LEU A 337 19.05 -14.60 -8.89
C LEU A 337 18.12 -14.60 -10.10
N ASP A 338 18.01 -15.75 -10.78
CA ASP A 338 16.95 -15.99 -11.78
C ASP A 338 15.80 -16.76 -11.12
N MET A 339 14.71 -16.04 -10.82
CA MET A 339 13.50 -16.59 -10.24
C MET A 339 12.39 -16.77 -11.28
N THR A 340 12.73 -16.93 -12.54
CA THR A 340 11.76 -17.22 -13.61
C THR A 340 11.10 -18.58 -13.35
N PRO A 341 9.76 -18.64 -13.13
CA PRO A 341 9.09 -19.89 -12.80
C PRO A 341 9.13 -20.84 -13.98
N LYS A 342 9.56 -22.08 -13.73
CA LYS A 342 9.62 -23.16 -14.73
C LYS A 342 8.61 -24.23 -14.37
N GLY A 343 7.49 -24.29 -15.08
CA GLY A 343 6.42 -25.27 -14.84
C GLY A 343 5.06 -24.71 -15.23
N GLY A 344 4.01 -25.29 -14.68
CA GLY A 344 2.61 -24.94 -14.88
C GLY A 344 1.72 -26.18 -14.73
N GLY A 345 1.07 -26.35 -13.62
CA GLY A 345 0.26 -27.53 -13.35
C GLY A 345 -0.49 -27.40 -12.02
N GLY A 346 -0.71 -28.51 -11.35
CA GLY A 346 -1.24 -28.53 -9.98
C GLY A 346 -0.14 -28.22 -8.96
N THR A 347 -0.45 -28.25 -7.67
CA THR A 347 0.45 -27.92 -6.58
C THR A 347 0.68 -29.14 -5.68
N ASP A 348 1.94 -29.44 -5.35
CA ASP A 348 2.35 -30.39 -4.29
C ASP A 348 3.66 -29.88 -3.66
N PHE A 349 3.65 -29.66 -2.35
CA PHE A 349 4.80 -29.08 -1.65
C PHE A 349 5.85 -30.12 -1.25
N ARG A 350 5.48 -31.41 -1.15
CA ARG A 350 6.32 -32.48 -0.67
C ARG A 350 7.62 -32.68 -1.48
N PRO A 351 7.59 -32.63 -2.84
CA PRO A 351 8.78 -32.85 -3.63
C PRO A 351 9.90 -31.82 -3.40
N VAL A 352 9.56 -30.61 -2.95
CA VAL A 352 10.56 -29.59 -2.61
C VAL A 352 11.35 -30.01 -1.38
N PHE A 353 10.67 -30.52 -0.34
CA PHE A 353 11.34 -30.96 0.90
C PHE A 353 12.17 -32.21 0.67
N ASP A 354 11.71 -33.14 -0.18
CA ASP A 354 12.52 -34.28 -0.61
C ASP A 354 13.80 -33.81 -1.31
N ALA A 355 13.70 -32.80 -2.19
CA ALA A 355 14.85 -32.22 -2.86
C ALA A 355 15.79 -31.45 -1.91
N VAL A 356 15.27 -30.85 -0.87
CA VAL A 356 16.06 -30.14 0.17
C VAL A 356 16.88 -31.15 0.99
N GLU A 357 16.31 -32.33 1.31
CA GLU A 357 17.02 -33.40 2.01
C GLU A 357 18.16 -34.01 1.16
N ASP A 358 18.04 -33.99 -0.18
CA ASP A 358 19.03 -34.50 -1.13
C ASP A 358 20.18 -33.52 -1.42
N LEU A 359 20.13 -32.27 -0.87
CA LEU A 359 21.21 -31.30 -1.06
C LEU A 359 22.51 -31.73 -0.35
N ASP A 360 23.67 -31.52 -1.01
CA ASP A 360 24.99 -31.84 -0.45
C ASP A 360 25.28 -31.11 0.88
N GLU A 361 24.79 -29.90 1.01
CA GLU A 361 24.91 -29.05 2.22
C GLU A 361 23.52 -28.65 2.72
N PRO A 362 23.17 -28.92 3.98
CA PRO A 362 21.88 -28.60 4.51
C PRO A 362 21.67 -27.07 4.52
N PRO A 363 20.55 -26.56 3.99
CA PRO A 363 20.27 -25.12 4.00
C PRO A 363 19.90 -24.64 5.41
N CYS A 364 20.16 -23.38 5.69
CA CYS A 364 19.73 -22.78 6.96
C CYS A 364 18.22 -22.52 7.02
N CYS A 365 17.59 -22.27 5.88
CA CYS A 365 16.15 -22.08 5.81
C CYS A 365 15.59 -22.32 4.40
N VAL A 366 14.27 -22.51 4.35
CA VAL A 366 13.49 -22.59 3.11
C VAL A 366 12.52 -21.43 3.09
N ILE A 367 12.48 -20.66 2.01
CA ILE A 367 11.52 -19.61 1.75
C ILE A 367 10.62 -20.08 0.61
N TYR A 368 9.35 -20.30 0.86
CA TYR A 368 8.43 -20.89 -0.12
C TYR A 368 7.38 -19.87 -0.56
N LEU A 369 7.36 -19.48 -1.83
CA LEU A 369 6.33 -18.65 -2.45
C LEU A 369 5.22 -19.53 -2.99
N THR A 370 3.98 -19.36 -2.48
CA THR A 370 2.83 -20.19 -2.86
C THR A 370 1.51 -19.53 -2.44
N ASP A 371 0.37 -20.05 -2.93
CA ASP A 371 -0.97 -19.74 -2.45
C ASP A 371 -1.48 -20.70 -1.34
N LEU A 372 -0.66 -21.67 -0.93
CA LEU A 372 -0.91 -22.71 0.07
C LEU A 372 -2.03 -23.72 -0.30
N TYR A 373 -2.51 -23.75 -1.54
CA TYR A 373 -3.49 -24.74 -2.01
C TYR A 373 -2.79 -26.00 -2.54
N GLY A 374 -2.30 -26.84 -1.63
CA GLY A 374 -1.63 -28.10 -1.99
C GLY A 374 -1.39 -29.02 -0.80
N PRO A 375 -1.01 -30.28 -1.04
CA PRO A 375 -0.65 -31.21 0.03
C PRO A 375 0.72 -30.87 0.64
N PHE A 376 0.75 -30.87 1.99
CA PHE A 376 1.94 -30.65 2.79
C PHE A 376 2.62 -31.99 3.15
N PRO A 377 3.92 -31.96 3.54
CA PRO A 377 4.56 -33.08 4.22
C PRO A 377 3.80 -33.52 5.47
N GLU A 378 3.76 -34.83 5.74
CA GLU A 378 3.11 -35.37 6.96
C GLU A 378 3.91 -35.05 8.23
N VAL A 379 5.22 -34.87 8.08
CA VAL A 379 6.15 -34.54 9.17
C VAL A 379 6.76 -33.16 8.87
N GLU A 380 6.79 -32.30 9.90
CA GLU A 380 7.43 -31.01 9.83
C GLU A 380 8.93 -31.17 9.52
N PRO A 381 9.47 -30.48 8.50
CA PRO A 381 10.90 -30.51 8.18
C PRO A 381 11.75 -29.96 9.34
N GLU A 382 12.98 -30.47 9.51
CA GLU A 382 13.91 -29.94 10.52
C GLU A 382 14.43 -28.53 10.17
N VAL A 383 14.41 -28.17 8.88
CA VAL A 383 14.82 -26.86 8.40
C VAL A 383 13.72 -25.83 8.65
N PRO A 384 14.03 -24.62 9.17
CA PRO A 384 13.08 -23.55 9.32
C PRO A 384 12.43 -23.14 7.98
N VAL A 385 11.11 -23.00 7.94
CA VAL A 385 10.35 -22.66 6.73
C VAL A 385 9.60 -21.34 6.91
N LEU A 386 9.77 -20.44 5.94
CA LEU A 386 8.96 -19.25 5.78
C LEU A 386 8.07 -19.41 4.53
N TRP A 387 6.76 -19.39 4.75
CA TRP A 387 5.76 -19.43 3.70
C TRP A 387 5.35 -18.02 3.29
N ALA A 388 5.81 -17.58 2.13
CA ALA A 388 5.41 -16.32 1.51
C ALA A 388 4.11 -16.55 0.71
N CYS A 389 2.97 -16.22 1.33
CA CYS A 389 1.65 -16.64 0.86
C CYS A 389 0.92 -15.53 0.12
N THR A 390 0.36 -15.84 -1.05
CA THR A 390 -0.49 -14.93 -1.84
C THR A 390 -1.99 -15.06 -1.51
N SER A 391 -2.37 -16.08 -0.71
CA SER A 391 -3.75 -16.31 -0.26
C SER A 391 -3.94 -15.95 1.23
N ARG A 392 -5.13 -16.27 1.78
CA ARG A 392 -5.43 -16.09 3.21
C ARG A 392 -5.19 -17.34 4.05
N GLU A 393 -4.74 -18.42 3.43
CA GLU A 393 -4.44 -19.65 4.11
C GLU A 393 -3.22 -19.51 5.03
N VAL A 394 -3.13 -20.39 6.02
CA VAL A 394 -2.01 -20.48 6.97
C VAL A 394 -1.44 -21.89 6.86
N ALA A 395 -0.13 -21.97 6.73
CA ALA A 395 0.56 -23.26 6.66
C ALA A 395 0.47 -24.03 8.01
N PRO A 396 0.46 -25.36 7.98
CA PRO A 396 0.37 -26.19 9.19
C PRO A 396 1.64 -26.15 10.04
N PHE A 397 2.77 -25.69 9.50
CA PHE A 397 4.05 -25.53 10.19
C PHE A 397 4.86 -24.38 9.58
N GLY A 398 5.92 -23.96 10.26
CA GLY A 398 6.74 -22.83 9.87
C GLY A 398 6.06 -21.48 10.12
N GLU A 399 6.68 -20.40 9.67
CA GLU A 399 6.13 -19.04 9.75
C GLU A 399 5.42 -18.69 8.44
N THR A 400 4.19 -18.18 8.50
CA THR A 400 3.45 -17.74 7.31
C THR A 400 3.40 -16.23 7.26
N VAL A 401 3.83 -15.66 6.15
CA VAL A 401 3.73 -14.23 5.87
C VAL A 401 2.92 -14.00 4.60
N ARG A 402 1.99 -13.06 4.65
CA ARG A 402 1.14 -12.75 3.49
C ARG A 402 1.82 -11.71 2.61
N LEU A 403 1.94 -12.03 1.33
CA LEU A 403 2.31 -11.09 0.28
C LEU A 403 1.04 -10.34 -0.16
N GLU A 404 0.97 -9.06 0.12
CA GLU A 404 -0.10 -8.22 -0.41
C GLU A 404 0.37 -7.63 -1.74
N SER A 405 -0.45 -7.82 -2.78
CA SER A 405 -0.30 -7.18 -4.10
C SER A 405 -0.96 -5.82 -4.10
#